data_98a6d2ea2a1ff14d759b3e1c7bb730be
#
_entry.id   98a6d2ea2a1ff14d759b3e1c7bb730be
#
_cell.length_a   1.000
_cell.length_b   1.000
_cell.length_c   1.000
_cell.angle_alpha   90.00
_cell.angle_beta   90.00
_cell.angle_gamma   90.00
#
_symmetry.space_group_name_H-M   'P 1'
#
loop_
_entity.id
_entity.type
_entity.pdbx_description
1 polymer ?
#
loop_
_entity_poly.entity_id
_entity_poly.type
_entity_poly.pdbx_seq_one_letter_code
_entity_poly.pdbx_strand_id
1 'polypeptide(L)'
;MGSLRECLAIDVAGSIRANRVIEVLSRLVSERGAPRYLRSDHGPEFVSSALLKWSLEQGIETALIDPGKPWQNGTTESFNGKLRDECLSLEWFRNRIEARIVIEDWRRHYNEVRPHSSLGYLTPRQMAQSLNNCLSTDAISQMAVV
;
A
#
# COMPACT_ATOMS: atom_id res chain seq x y z
N MET A 1 2.41 3.85 18.09
CA MET A 1 1.52 2.91 17.38
C MET A 1 2.26 2.23 16.26
N GLY A 2 2.21 0.93 16.23
CA GLY A 2 2.90 0.16 15.22
C GLY A 2 2.20 0.18 13.87
N SER A 3 2.94 0.42 12.81
CA SER A 3 2.47 0.17 11.45
C SER A 3 2.33 -1.35 11.25
N LEU A 4 1.22 -1.80 10.67
CA LEU A 4 1.00 -3.21 10.33
C LEU A 4 1.97 -3.74 9.28
N ARG A 5 2.56 -2.87 8.49
CA ARG A 5 3.43 -3.23 7.35
C ARG A 5 2.74 -4.11 6.30
N GLU A 6 1.43 -4.27 6.37
CA GLU A 6 0.69 -5.05 5.38
C GLU A 6 0.62 -4.32 4.04
N CYS A 7 0.91 -5.04 2.97
CA CYS A 7 0.73 -4.55 1.60
C CYS A 7 -0.65 -4.97 1.09
N LEU A 8 -1.59 -4.04 1.02
CA LEU A 8 -2.97 -4.31 0.65
C LEU A 8 -3.14 -4.59 -0.84
N ALA A 9 -2.41 -3.88 -1.68
CA ALA A 9 -2.47 -4.04 -3.13
C ALA A 9 -1.21 -3.54 -3.80
N ILE A 10 -0.87 -4.15 -4.92
CA ILE A 10 0.12 -3.66 -5.88
C ILE A 10 -0.57 -3.65 -7.24
N ASP A 11 -0.77 -2.46 -7.80
CA ASP A 11 -1.40 -2.34 -9.11
C ASP A 11 -0.36 -2.29 -10.22
N VAL A 12 -0.58 -3.05 -11.28
CA VAL A 12 0.32 -3.16 -12.42
C VAL A 12 -0.40 -2.62 -13.65
N ALA A 13 0.07 -1.49 -14.18
CA ALA A 13 -0.51 -0.86 -15.36
C ALA A 13 0.57 -0.11 -16.15
N GLY A 14 0.31 0.11 -17.44
CA GLY A 14 1.23 0.87 -18.30
C GLY A 14 1.24 2.37 -18.02
N SER A 15 0.16 2.89 -17.44
CA SER A 15 0.03 4.26 -16.99
C SER A 15 -0.95 4.30 -15.82
N ILE A 16 -0.59 5.02 -14.79
CA ILE A 16 -1.40 5.14 -13.59
C ILE A 16 -1.89 6.57 -13.48
N ARG A 17 -3.20 6.71 -13.54
CA ARG A 17 -3.91 7.99 -13.39
C ARG A 17 -4.80 7.95 -12.17
N ALA A 18 -5.31 9.11 -11.76
CA ALA A 18 -6.17 9.25 -10.60
C ALA A 18 -7.36 8.28 -10.60
N ASN A 19 -8.01 8.08 -11.74
CA ASN A 19 -9.14 7.15 -11.85
C ASN A 19 -8.73 5.72 -11.52
N ARG A 20 -7.55 5.28 -11.93
CA ARG A 20 -7.04 3.94 -11.60
C ARG A 20 -6.77 3.79 -10.11
N VAL A 21 -6.21 4.81 -9.49
CA VAL A 21 -5.99 4.86 -8.04
C VAL A 21 -7.33 4.75 -7.31
N ILE A 22 -8.34 5.51 -7.73
CA ILE A 22 -9.69 5.47 -7.16
C ILE A 22 -10.32 4.08 -7.29
N GLU A 23 -10.18 3.41 -8.42
CA GLU A 23 -10.68 2.05 -8.61
C GLU A 23 -10.09 1.07 -7.60
N VAL A 24 -8.77 1.10 -7.43
CA VAL A 24 -8.06 0.23 -6.48
C VAL A 24 -8.47 0.54 -5.05
N LEU A 25 -8.50 1.82 -4.68
CA LEU A 25 -8.91 2.25 -3.35
C LEU A 25 -10.38 1.91 -3.07
N SER A 26 -11.28 2.08 -4.04
CA SER A 26 -12.69 1.74 -3.90
C SER A 26 -12.89 0.25 -3.60
N ARG A 27 -12.13 -0.60 -4.28
CA ARG A 27 -12.13 -2.04 -4.01
C ARG A 27 -11.66 -2.35 -2.59
N LEU A 28 -10.57 -1.73 -2.16
CA LEU A 28 -10.04 -1.93 -0.82
C LEU A 28 -10.99 -1.43 0.27
N VAL A 29 -11.63 -0.30 0.07
CA VAL A 29 -12.65 0.24 0.98
C VAL A 29 -13.85 -0.70 1.07
N SER A 30 -14.28 -1.27 -0.06
CA SER A 30 -15.36 -2.25 -0.11
C SER A 30 -15.03 -3.53 0.66
N GLU A 31 -13.79 -4.00 0.58
CA GLU A 31 -13.34 -5.23 1.23
C GLU A 31 -13.03 -5.05 2.72
N ARG A 32 -12.49 -3.91 3.12
CA ARG A 32 -11.91 -3.68 4.46
C ARG A 32 -12.46 -2.49 5.22
N GLY A 33 -13.33 -1.70 4.62
CA GLY A 33 -13.80 -0.44 5.18
C GLY A 33 -12.87 0.74 4.86
N ALA A 34 -13.39 1.96 5.05
CA ALA A 34 -12.64 3.17 4.79
C ALA A 34 -11.58 3.40 5.88
N PRO A 35 -10.33 3.70 5.50
CA PRO A 35 -9.31 4.10 6.47
C PRO A 35 -9.61 5.50 7.00
N ARG A 36 -9.05 5.83 8.14
CA ARG A 36 -9.15 7.19 8.68
C ARG A 36 -8.29 8.16 7.87
N TYR A 37 -7.09 7.74 7.49
CA TYR A 37 -6.13 8.56 6.76
C TYR A 37 -5.63 7.84 5.52
N LEU A 38 -5.46 8.61 4.44
CA LEU A 38 -4.71 8.21 3.26
C LEU A 38 -3.48 9.12 3.16
N ARG A 39 -2.30 8.53 3.28
CA ARG A 39 -1.03 9.26 3.12
C ARG A 39 -0.45 8.98 1.75
N SER A 40 -0.03 10.02 1.06
CA SER A 40 0.60 9.91 -0.25
C SER A 40 1.64 11.00 -0.46
N ASP A 41 2.49 10.81 -1.45
CA ASP A 41 3.37 11.86 -1.95
C ASP A 41 2.60 12.84 -2.85
N HIS A 42 3.31 13.79 -3.45
CA HIS A 42 2.74 14.78 -4.38
C HIS A 42 2.69 14.29 -5.83
N GLY A 43 2.64 12.98 -6.07
CA GLY A 43 2.44 12.45 -7.42
C GLY A 43 1.15 12.99 -8.05
N PRO A 44 1.14 13.25 -9.37
CA PRO A 44 -0.03 13.82 -10.05
C PRO A 44 -1.31 13.01 -9.84
N GLU A 45 -1.20 11.70 -9.73
CA GLU A 45 -2.30 10.78 -9.47
C GLU A 45 -2.93 10.95 -8.08
N PHE A 46 -2.15 11.46 -7.11
CA PHE A 46 -2.59 11.64 -5.72
C PHE A 46 -3.04 13.07 -5.39
N VAL A 47 -2.59 14.07 -6.15
CA VAL A 47 -3.01 15.48 -5.93
C VAL A 47 -4.17 15.89 -6.84
N SER A 48 -4.74 14.96 -7.59
CA SER A 48 -5.86 15.27 -8.48
C SER A 48 -7.12 15.66 -7.70
N SER A 49 -7.90 16.56 -8.26
CA SER A 49 -9.19 16.95 -7.69
C SER A 49 -10.16 15.79 -7.58
N ALA A 50 -10.09 14.83 -8.51
CA ALA A 50 -10.93 13.65 -8.51
C ALA A 50 -10.67 12.76 -7.28
N LEU A 51 -9.42 12.51 -6.95
CA LEU A 51 -9.06 11.71 -5.77
C LEU A 51 -9.42 12.43 -4.47
N LEU A 52 -9.15 13.73 -4.38
CA LEU A 52 -9.49 14.52 -3.20
C LEU A 52 -11.01 14.53 -2.96
N LYS A 53 -11.80 14.72 -4.00
CA LYS A 53 -13.26 14.66 -3.92
C LYS A 53 -13.75 13.27 -3.49
N TRP A 54 -13.23 12.22 -4.10
CA TRP A 54 -13.58 10.85 -3.73
C TRP A 54 -13.25 10.57 -2.26
N SER A 55 -12.08 10.98 -1.78
CA SER A 55 -11.68 10.81 -0.38
C SER A 55 -12.63 11.51 0.58
N LEU A 56 -13.04 12.73 0.27
CA LEU A 56 -14.02 13.46 1.07
C LEU A 56 -15.38 12.73 1.12
N GLU A 57 -15.85 12.20 0.00
CA GLU A 57 -17.09 11.43 -0.08
C GLU A 57 -17.03 10.15 0.77
N GLN A 58 -15.85 9.54 0.88
CA GLN A 58 -15.63 8.34 1.71
C GLN A 58 -15.35 8.65 3.19
N GLY A 59 -15.24 9.91 3.56
CA GLY A 59 -14.87 10.30 4.93
C GLY A 59 -13.40 10.03 5.27
N ILE A 60 -12.53 9.98 4.26
CA ILE A 60 -11.10 9.72 4.42
C ILE A 60 -10.35 11.06 4.45
N GLU A 61 -9.54 11.27 5.48
CA GLU A 61 -8.61 12.40 5.53
C GLU A 61 -7.37 12.11 4.71
N THR A 62 -7.02 13.02 3.82
CA THR A 62 -5.79 12.92 3.03
C THR A 62 -4.65 13.65 3.70
N ALA A 63 -3.51 12.99 3.84
CA ALA A 63 -2.28 13.56 4.37
C ALA A 63 -1.19 13.50 3.31
N LEU A 64 -0.91 14.63 2.67
CA LEU A 64 0.21 14.75 1.74
C LEU A 64 1.52 14.87 2.51
N ILE A 65 2.55 14.21 2.01
CA ILE A 65 3.89 14.30 2.57
C ILE A 65 4.48 15.65 2.18
N ASP A 66 4.97 16.39 3.15
CA ASP A 66 5.54 17.71 2.91
C ASP A 66 6.78 17.64 2.01
N PRO A 67 6.92 18.52 1.02
CA PRO A 67 8.13 18.61 0.24
C PRO A 67 9.35 18.85 1.14
N GLY A 68 10.46 18.14 0.86
CA GLY A 68 11.68 18.25 1.65
C GLY A 68 11.69 17.48 2.97
N LYS A 69 10.67 16.68 3.25
CA LYS A 69 10.60 15.82 4.43
C LYS A 69 10.50 14.34 4.05
N PRO A 70 11.54 13.77 3.44
CA PRO A 70 11.50 12.38 2.95
C PRO A 70 11.29 11.35 4.06
N TRP A 71 11.64 11.66 5.31
CA TRP A 71 11.40 10.76 6.44
C TRP A 71 9.93 10.49 6.73
N GLN A 72 9.03 11.34 6.28
CA GLN A 72 7.58 11.10 6.39
C GLN A 72 7.11 9.94 5.50
N ASN A 73 7.90 9.58 4.49
CA ASN A 73 7.62 8.50 3.56
C ASN A 73 8.55 7.27 3.74
N GLY A 74 9.34 7.24 4.80
CA GLY A 74 10.37 6.22 5.00
C GLY A 74 9.84 4.78 4.95
N THR A 75 8.63 4.53 5.45
CA THR A 75 8.01 3.21 5.41
C THR A 75 7.67 2.79 3.97
N THR A 76 7.12 3.68 3.18
CA THR A 76 6.78 3.43 1.77
C THR A 76 8.04 3.26 0.93
N GLU A 77 9.05 4.09 1.13
CA GLU A 77 10.34 3.97 0.44
C GLU A 77 11.04 2.64 0.75
N SER A 78 11.02 2.23 2.01
CA SER A 78 11.56 0.93 2.42
C SER A 78 10.83 -0.23 1.76
N PHE A 79 9.50 -0.17 1.71
CA PHE A 79 8.68 -1.18 1.02
C PHE A 79 8.99 -1.22 -0.48
N ASN A 80 9.02 -0.07 -1.14
CA ASN A 80 9.32 0.02 -2.57
C ASN A 80 10.71 -0.50 -2.91
N GLY A 81 11.69 -0.25 -2.04
CA GLY A 81 13.04 -0.80 -2.17
C GLY A 81 13.05 -2.32 -2.13
N LYS A 82 12.32 -2.92 -1.20
CA LYS A 82 12.18 -4.39 -1.09
C LYS A 82 11.47 -4.99 -2.29
N LEU A 83 10.37 -4.38 -2.75
CA LEU A 83 9.67 -4.83 -3.94
C LEU A 83 10.58 -4.82 -5.17
N ARG A 84 11.32 -3.73 -5.36
CA ARG A 84 12.27 -3.61 -6.46
C ARG A 84 13.38 -4.65 -6.37
N ASP A 85 14.03 -4.77 -5.22
CA ASP A 85 15.22 -5.61 -5.07
C ASP A 85 14.86 -7.11 -5.04
N GLU A 86 13.75 -7.48 -4.46
CA GLU A 86 13.35 -8.87 -4.23
C GLU A 86 12.43 -9.43 -5.33
N CYS A 87 11.78 -8.58 -6.10
CA CYS A 87 10.85 -9.01 -7.13
C CYS A 87 11.19 -8.41 -8.51
N LEU A 88 11.10 -7.10 -8.65
CA LEU A 88 11.19 -6.45 -9.96
C LEU A 88 12.56 -6.61 -10.63
N SER A 89 13.65 -6.61 -9.85
CA SER A 89 15.01 -6.75 -10.37
C SER A 89 15.43 -8.19 -10.63
N LEU A 90 14.77 -9.16 -10.00
CA LEU A 90 15.10 -10.58 -10.12
C LEU A 90 14.27 -11.30 -11.17
N GLU A 91 13.14 -10.72 -11.55
CA GLU A 91 12.20 -11.35 -12.46
C GLU A 91 12.19 -10.67 -13.83
N TRP A 92 11.98 -11.49 -14.85
CA TRP A 92 11.82 -11.03 -16.21
C TRP A 92 10.39 -11.30 -16.68
N PHE A 93 9.65 -10.25 -17.02
CA PHE A 93 8.23 -10.37 -17.38
C PHE A 93 8.04 -10.30 -18.90
N ARG A 94 7.37 -11.30 -19.47
CA ARG A 94 7.02 -11.33 -20.89
C ARG A 94 5.89 -10.37 -21.24
N ASN A 95 4.96 -10.18 -20.29
CA ASN A 95 3.79 -9.32 -20.46
C ASN A 95 3.23 -8.90 -19.08
N ARG A 96 2.22 -8.03 -19.11
CA ARG A 96 1.61 -7.53 -17.87
C ARG A 96 0.85 -8.59 -17.09
N ILE A 97 0.33 -9.60 -17.74
CA ILE A 97 -0.40 -10.69 -17.06
C ILE A 97 0.57 -11.49 -16.21
N GLU A 98 1.70 -11.86 -16.78
CA GLU A 98 2.76 -12.55 -16.03
C GLU A 98 3.28 -11.69 -14.87
N ALA A 99 3.52 -10.40 -15.11
CA ALA A 99 3.94 -9.48 -14.07
C ALA A 99 2.93 -9.41 -12.91
N ARG A 100 1.66 -9.35 -13.19
CA ARG A 100 0.61 -9.34 -12.17
C ARG A 100 0.63 -10.60 -11.31
N ILE A 101 0.80 -11.76 -11.91
CA ILE A 101 0.84 -13.05 -11.21
C ILE A 101 2.04 -13.10 -10.27
N VAL A 102 3.23 -12.81 -10.77
CA VAL A 102 4.47 -12.87 -9.99
C VAL A 102 4.47 -11.83 -8.86
N ILE A 103 4.05 -10.62 -9.15
CA ILE A 103 3.99 -9.54 -8.16
C ILE A 103 2.94 -9.84 -7.08
N GLU A 104 1.81 -10.41 -7.45
CA GLU A 104 0.78 -10.81 -6.48
C GLU A 104 1.28 -11.96 -5.56
N ASP A 105 2.01 -12.92 -6.11
CA ASP A 105 2.63 -13.97 -5.31
C ASP A 105 3.66 -13.39 -4.33
N TRP A 106 4.47 -12.43 -4.78
CA TRP A 106 5.41 -11.72 -3.90
C TRP A 106 4.68 -10.97 -2.80
N ARG A 107 3.57 -10.28 -3.12
CA ARG A 107 2.76 -9.55 -2.13
C ARG A 107 2.20 -10.48 -1.06
N ARG A 108 1.68 -11.63 -1.45
CA ARG A 108 1.18 -12.63 -0.50
C ARG A 108 2.30 -13.16 0.39
N HIS A 109 3.45 -13.47 -0.18
CA HIS A 109 4.62 -13.91 0.60
C HIS A 109 5.06 -12.83 1.60
N TYR A 110 5.10 -11.57 1.16
CA TYR A 110 5.42 -10.44 2.02
C TYR A 110 4.49 -10.33 3.24
N ASN A 111 3.19 -10.51 3.02
CA ASN A 111 2.18 -10.38 4.07
C ASN A 111 2.06 -11.61 4.97
N GLU A 112 2.20 -12.81 4.41
CA GLU A 112 1.80 -14.06 5.07
C GLU A 112 2.96 -14.92 5.54
N VAL A 113 4.13 -14.79 4.94
CA VAL A 113 5.27 -15.68 5.18
C VAL A 113 6.48 -14.93 5.71
N ARG A 114 6.75 -13.72 5.21
CA ARG A 114 7.95 -12.97 5.55
C ARG A 114 7.86 -12.34 6.94
N PRO A 115 8.74 -12.73 7.90
CA PRO A 115 8.81 -12.04 9.18
C PRO A 115 9.46 -10.66 9.04
N HIS A 116 8.98 -9.70 9.83
CA HIS A 116 9.49 -8.33 9.83
C HIS A 116 10.07 -7.98 11.19
N SER A 117 11.32 -7.54 11.23
CA SER A 117 11.99 -7.16 12.48
C SER A 117 11.26 -6.02 13.21
N SER A 118 10.70 -5.07 12.46
CA SER A 118 9.90 -3.98 13.02
C SER A 118 8.58 -4.43 13.65
N LEU A 119 8.13 -5.66 13.40
CA LEU A 119 6.93 -6.27 13.96
C LEU A 119 7.27 -7.40 14.96
N GLY A 120 8.47 -7.38 15.54
CA GLY A 120 8.92 -8.46 16.43
C GLY A 120 9.04 -9.80 15.72
N TYR A 121 9.43 -9.80 14.45
CA TYR A 121 9.53 -10.96 13.55
C TYR A 121 8.20 -11.65 13.23
N LEU A 122 7.09 -11.00 13.49
CA LEU A 122 5.79 -11.45 12.98
C LEU A 122 5.64 -11.07 11.51
N THR A 123 4.79 -11.81 10.80
CA THR A 123 4.34 -11.37 9.47
C THR A 123 3.32 -10.25 9.61
N PRO A 124 3.14 -9.39 8.59
CA PRO A 124 2.10 -8.37 8.63
C PRO A 124 0.71 -8.95 8.91
N ARG A 125 0.38 -10.11 8.36
CA ARG A 125 -0.90 -10.78 8.60
C ARG A 125 -1.07 -11.22 10.05
N GLN A 126 -0.04 -11.79 10.66
CA GLN A 126 -0.07 -12.16 12.08
C GLN A 126 -0.25 -10.93 12.97
N MET A 127 0.43 -9.83 12.65
CA MET A 127 0.27 -8.57 13.37
C MET A 127 -1.15 -8.02 13.22
N ALA A 128 -1.73 -8.05 12.03
CA ALA A 128 -3.10 -7.61 11.78
C ALA A 128 -4.11 -8.44 12.59
N GLN A 129 -3.95 -9.75 12.64
CA GLN A 129 -4.79 -10.63 13.44
C GLN A 129 -4.68 -10.33 14.94
N SER A 130 -3.47 -10.09 15.42
CA SER A 130 -3.21 -9.70 16.81
C SER A 130 -3.91 -8.39 17.18
N LEU A 131 -3.89 -7.40 16.31
CA LEU A 131 -4.52 -6.10 16.55
C LEU A 131 -6.05 -6.14 16.44
N ASN A 132 -6.61 -6.96 15.57
CA ASN A 132 -8.06 -7.16 15.49
C ASN A 132 -8.64 -7.69 16.80
N ASN A 133 -7.87 -8.50 17.51
CA ASN A 133 -8.25 -8.98 18.85
C ASN A 133 -8.16 -7.88 19.92
N CYS A 134 -7.48 -6.78 19.66
CA CYS A 134 -7.27 -5.66 20.58
C CYS A 134 -8.13 -4.42 20.28
N LEU A 135 -9.05 -4.47 19.30
CA LEU A 135 -9.94 -3.37 18.90
C LEU A 135 -9.21 -2.08 18.46
N SER A 136 -7.97 -2.16 18.03
CA SER A 136 -7.24 -1.01 17.53
C SER A 136 -7.52 -0.75 16.06
N THR A 137 -8.09 0.42 15.75
CA THR A 137 -8.48 0.82 14.37
C THR A 137 -7.40 1.63 13.64
N ASP A 138 -6.26 1.89 14.26
CA ASP A 138 -5.24 2.82 13.74
C ASP A 138 -4.09 2.09 13.01
N ALA A 139 -4.43 1.08 12.24
CA ALA A 139 -3.44 0.35 11.46
C ALA A 139 -3.09 1.08 10.17
N ILE A 140 -1.78 1.23 9.90
CA ILE A 140 -1.29 1.76 8.63
C ILE A 140 -1.02 0.60 7.69
N SER A 141 -1.79 0.53 6.63
CA SER A 141 -1.61 -0.42 5.54
C SER A 141 -0.97 0.26 4.34
N GLN A 142 -0.33 -0.51 3.49
CA GLN A 142 0.39 0.02 2.34
C GLN A 142 -0.22 -0.43 1.02
N MET A 143 -0.23 0.48 0.07
CA MET A 143 -0.55 0.22 -1.32
C MET A 143 0.64 0.65 -2.17
N ALA A 144 1.08 -0.22 -3.04
CA ALA A 144 2.08 0.11 -4.03
C ALA A 144 1.47 0.11 -5.43
N VAL A 145 2.01 0.97 -6.28
CA VAL A 145 1.60 1.10 -7.68
C VAL A 145 2.85 0.92 -8.55
N VAL A 146 2.76 0.01 -9.50
CA VAL A 146 3.90 -0.41 -10.32
C VAL A 146 3.56 -0.34 -11.80
#